data_901fc9d44f23c93f3ce5eb27fdbcb795
#
_entry.id   901fc9d44f23c93f3ce5eb27fdbcb795
#
_cell.length_a   1.000
_cell.length_b   1.000
_cell.length_c   1.000
_cell.angle_alpha   90.00
_cell.angle_beta   90.00
_cell.angle_gamma   90.00
#
_symmetry.space_group_name_H-M   'P 1'
#
loop_
_entity.id
_entity.type
_entity.pdbx_description
1 polymer ?
#
loop_
_entity_poly.entity_id
_entity_poly.type
_entity_poly.pdbx_seq_one_letter_code
_entity_poly.pdbx_strand_id
1 'polypeptide(L)'
;VWHGVGGQKQFDDSIKFIERKREIKILNFVFRDKYKSASSHYYRLEYQDLSTGKFQTKRDIYMTFPYYYAYQDRITCRKICYSCPYATENRVGDITIGDFHRVNHYEPDIDRFSCVSMFVCNTKNGEDFFKSMQQHLIIKEYDWDVIKMNNRFSGIETPPAYRIDYL
;
A
#
# COMPACT_ATOMS: atom_id res chain seq x y z
N VAL A 1 -9.04 -2.04 -2.72
CA VAL A 1 -7.64 -1.63 -2.91
C VAL A 1 -7.45 -0.28 -2.27
N TRP A 2 -6.55 -0.15 -1.29
CA TRP A 2 -6.37 1.07 -0.48
C TRP A 2 -5.87 2.26 -1.31
N HIS A 3 -4.91 2.06 -2.20
CA HIS A 3 -4.28 3.13 -2.96
C HIS A 3 -4.56 3.10 -4.47
N GLY A 4 -5.22 2.08 -4.96
CA GLY A 4 -5.34 1.88 -6.39
C GLY A 4 -4.06 1.33 -7.03
N VAL A 5 -4.00 1.40 -8.34
CA VAL A 5 -2.88 0.89 -9.14
C VAL A 5 -2.20 2.04 -9.86
N GLY A 6 -0.90 2.19 -9.63
CA GLY A 6 -0.07 3.16 -10.34
C GLY A 6 0.13 2.80 -11.81
N GLY A 7 0.43 3.80 -12.65
CA GLY A 7 0.76 3.59 -14.04
C GLY A 7 2.20 3.09 -14.22
N GLN A 8 2.39 1.99 -14.97
CA GLN A 8 3.73 1.46 -15.24
C GLN A 8 4.60 2.49 -15.99
N LYS A 9 4.03 3.12 -17.03
CA LYS A 9 4.76 4.13 -17.81
C LYS A 9 5.28 5.29 -16.93
N GLN A 10 4.45 5.76 -15.98
CA GLN A 10 4.84 6.84 -15.08
C GLN A 10 6.00 6.42 -14.16
N PHE A 11 5.99 5.17 -13.71
CA PHE A 11 7.11 4.61 -12.94
C PHE A 11 8.38 4.57 -13.79
N ASP A 12 8.31 4.02 -15.00
CA ASP A 12 9.46 3.89 -15.91
C ASP A 12 10.05 5.26 -16.28
N ASP A 13 9.19 6.25 -16.54
CA ASP A 13 9.63 7.62 -16.83
C ASP A 13 10.30 8.26 -15.61
N SER A 14 9.80 8.00 -14.41
CA SER A 14 10.41 8.45 -13.15
C SER A 14 11.79 7.82 -12.93
N ILE A 15 11.94 6.53 -13.19
CA ILE A 15 13.23 5.83 -13.14
C ILE A 15 14.22 6.48 -14.10
N LYS A 16 13.86 6.64 -15.38
CA LYS A 16 14.71 7.28 -16.40
C LYS A 16 15.10 8.71 -16.04
N PHE A 17 14.18 9.46 -15.46
CA PHE A 17 14.45 10.82 -15.00
C PHE A 17 15.53 10.84 -13.89
N ILE A 18 15.41 9.95 -12.92
CA ILE A 18 16.37 9.87 -11.81
C ILE A 18 17.72 9.35 -12.27
N GLU A 19 17.75 8.35 -13.15
CA GLU A 19 18.99 7.84 -13.77
C GLU A 19 19.77 8.99 -14.43
N ARG A 20 19.09 9.76 -15.28
CA ARG A 20 19.72 10.92 -15.96
C ARG A 20 20.17 12.00 -15.00
N LYS A 21 19.32 12.35 -14.02
CA LYS A 21 19.62 13.45 -13.09
C LYS A 21 20.78 13.15 -12.15
N ARG A 22 20.98 11.88 -11.82
CA ARG A 22 21.97 11.44 -10.82
C ARG A 22 23.16 10.71 -11.42
N GLU A 23 23.18 10.54 -12.72
CA GLU A 23 24.23 9.80 -13.46
C GLU A 23 24.42 8.38 -12.89
N ILE A 24 23.29 7.68 -12.66
CA ILE A 24 23.27 6.33 -12.15
C ILE A 24 22.49 5.41 -13.08
N LYS A 25 22.74 4.11 -12.97
CA LYS A 25 21.93 3.06 -13.57
C LYS A 25 21.18 2.31 -12.48
N ILE A 26 19.87 2.40 -12.44
CA ILE A 26 19.03 1.69 -11.47
C ILE A 26 18.91 0.23 -11.92
N LEU A 27 19.24 -0.68 -11.01
CA LEU A 27 19.22 -2.12 -11.24
C LEU A 27 18.01 -2.78 -10.60
N ASN A 28 17.62 -2.30 -9.42
CA ASN A 28 16.49 -2.84 -8.70
C ASN A 28 15.82 -1.74 -7.85
N PHE A 29 14.48 -1.78 -7.79
CA PHE A 29 13.69 -0.92 -6.94
C PHE A 29 12.70 -1.75 -6.13
N VAL A 30 12.87 -1.78 -4.82
CA VAL A 30 11.99 -2.50 -3.89
C VAL A 30 11.09 -1.52 -3.17
N PHE A 31 9.79 -1.59 -3.45
CA PHE A 31 8.77 -0.87 -2.69
C PHE A 31 8.54 -1.56 -1.34
N ARG A 32 8.22 -0.77 -0.32
CA ARG A 32 7.94 -1.28 1.03
C ARG A 32 9.04 -2.19 1.56
N ASP A 33 10.31 -1.74 1.45
CA ASP A 33 11.41 -2.42 2.11
C ASP A 33 11.17 -2.39 3.62
N LYS A 34 10.95 -3.56 4.22
CA LYS A 34 10.64 -3.72 5.66
C LYS A 34 11.88 -3.56 6.55
N TYR A 35 12.71 -2.59 6.23
CA TYR A 35 14.02 -2.39 6.87
C TYR A 35 13.94 -2.11 8.36
N LYS A 36 12.99 -1.27 8.80
CA LYS A 36 12.85 -0.87 10.22
C LYS A 36 11.68 -1.53 10.91
N SER A 37 10.61 -1.80 10.18
CA SER A 37 9.41 -2.45 10.70
C SER A 37 8.58 -3.03 9.58
N ALA A 38 7.67 -3.93 9.92
CA ALA A 38 6.74 -4.54 8.98
C ALA A 38 5.79 -3.52 8.32
N SER A 39 5.48 -2.41 9.02
CA SER A 39 4.62 -1.32 8.54
C SER A 39 5.39 -0.18 7.86
N SER A 40 6.72 -0.27 7.74
CA SER A 40 7.52 0.83 7.21
C SER A 40 7.28 1.05 5.71
N HIS A 41 7.27 2.32 5.31
CA HIS A 41 7.18 2.74 3.91
C HIS A 41 8.55 3.18 3.38
N TYR A 42 9.57 2.38 3.67
CA TYR A 42 10.88 2.56 3.06
C TYR A 42 10.92 1.97 1.67
N TYR A 43 11.77 2.51 0.81
CA TYR A 43 12.18 1.85 -0.42
C TYR A 43 13.66 1.47 -0.36
N ARG A 44 14.05 0.50 -1.15
CA ARG A 44 15.44 0.14 -1.40
C ARG A 44 15.74 0.26 -2.88
N LEU A 45 16.79 0.99 -3.19
CA LEU A 45 17.28 1.24 -4.53
C LEU A 45 18.68 0.63 -4.64
N GLU A 46 18.86 -0.26 -5.58
CA GLU A 46 20.14 -0.84 -5.96
C GLU A 46 20.55 -0.25 -7.30
N TYR A 47 21.73 0.34 -7.38
CA TYR A 47 22.15 1.07 -8.57
C TYR A 47 23.65 1.02 -8.76
N GLN A 48 24.09 1.26 -10.00
CA GLN A 48 25.46 1.50 -10.37
C GLN A 48 25.66 3.02 -10.56
N ASP A 49 26.63 3.57 -9.88
CA ASP A 49 27.11 4.93 -10.09
C ASP A 49 27.94 4.95 -11.39
N LEU A 50 27.52 5.72 -12.39
CA LEU A 50 28.14 5.73 -13.71
C LEU A 50 29.47 6.49 -13.74
N SER A 51 29.71 7.39 -12.78
CA SER A 51 30.97 8.13 -12.69
C SER A 51 32.09 7.29 -12.08
N THR A 52 31.73 6.42 -11.10
CA THR A 52 32.71 5.60 -10.38
C THR A 52 32.68 4.13 -10.76
N GLY A 53 31.65 3.68 -11.47
CA GLY A 53 31.38 2.29 -11.79
C GLY A 53 30.95 1.42 -10.60
N LYS A 54 30.85 1.98 -9.39
CA LYS A 54 30.56 1.24 -8.16
C LYS A 54 29.07 0.88 -8.03
N PHE A 55 28.80 -0.32 -7.53
CA PHE A 55 27.46 -0.73 -7.13
C PHE A 55 27.13 -0.25 -5.72
N GLN A 56 25.95 0.32 -5.55
CA GLN A 56 25.51 0.90 -4.28
C GLN A 56 24.07 0.52 -3.97
N THR A 57 23.74 0.58 -2.68
CA THR A 57 22.38 0.38 -2.18
C THR A 57 21.98 1.59 -1.34
N LYS A 58 20.87 2.22 -1.70
CA LYS A 58 20.23 3.26 -0.91
C LYS A 58 18.91 2.77 -0.33
N ARG A 59 18.67 3.03 0.96
CA ARG A 59 17.37 2.90 1.61
C ARG A 59 16.92 4.26 2.12
N ASP A 60 15.66 4.59 1.88
CA ASP A 60 15.10 5.87 2.32
C ASP A 60 13.57 5.76 2.44
N ILE A 61 12.95 6.76 3.06
CA ILE A 61 11.49 6.81 3.18
C ILE A 61 10.85 7.18 1.83
N TYR A 62 9.62 6.74 1.60
CA TYR A 62 8.90 6.93 0.34
C TYR A 62 8.82 8.40 -0.11
N MET A 63 8.79 9.34 0.83
CA MET A 63 8.68 10.79 0.57
C MET A 63 9.87 11.35 -0.22
N THR A 64 11.02 10.68 -0.18
CA THR A 64 12.22 11.12 -0.90
C THR A 64 12.31 10.60 -2.34
N PHE A 65 11.35 9.77 -2.76
CA PHE A 65 11.24 9.27 -4.13
C PHE A 65 9.96 9.80 -4.76
N PRO A 66 10.02 10.73 -5.73
CA PRO A 66 8.87 11.47 -6.23
C PRO A 66 7.69 10.61 -6.70
N TYR A 67 7.96 9.54 -7.47
CA TYR A 67 6.90 8.63 -7.90
C TYR A 67 6.24 7.90 -6.73
N TYR A 68 7.03 7.42 -5.75
CA TYR A 68 6.47 6.70 -4.60
C TYR A 68 5.64 7.63 -3.72
N TYR A 69 6.09 8.87 -3.53
CA TYR A 69 5.31 9.91 -2.87
C TYR A 69 3.99 10.17 -3.60
N ALA A 70 4.05 10.42 -4.91
CA ALA A 70 2.87 10.66 -5.74
C ALA A 70 1.92 9.45 -5.80
N TYR A 71 2.45 8.24 -5.69
CA TYR A 71 1.65 7.02 -5.57
C TYR A 71 0.93 6.97 -4.21
N GLN A 72 1.60 7.26 -3.11
CA GLN A 72 0.98 7.28 -1.78
C GLN A 72 -0.09 8.36 -1.69
N ASP A 73 0.13 9.51 -2.32
CA ASP A 73 -0.86 10.59 -2.45
C ASP A 73 -1.91 10.32 -3.55
N ARG A 74 -1.87 9.14 -4.17
CA ARG A 74 -2.83 8.70 -5.19
C ARG A 74 -2.84 9.53 -6.49
N ILE A 75 -1.86 10.36 -6.72
CA ILE A 75 -1.73 11.19 -7.94
C ILE A 75 -1.54 10.30 -9.16
N THR A 76 -0.73 9.24 -9.05
CA THR A 76 -0.37 8.34 -10.16
C THR A 76 -1.33 7.17 -10.34
N CYS A 77 -2.43 7.09 -9.59
CA CYS A 77 -3.41 6.03 -9.73
C CYS A 77 -4.14 6.10 -11.08
N ARG A 78 -4.50 4.94 -11.63
CA ARG A 78 -5.31 4.85 -12.86
C ARG A 78 -6.70 5.47 -12.63
N LYS A 79 -7.28 6.06 -13.68
CA LYS A 79 -8.64 6.66 -13.61
C LYS A 79 -9.68 5.70 -13.04
N ILE A 80 -9.66 4.44 -13.45
CA ILE A 80 -10.58 3.41 -12.97
C ILE A 80 -10.53 3.21 -11.44
N CYS A 81 -9.42 3.54 -10.79
CA CYS A 81 -9.30 3.41 -9.33
C CYS A 81 -10.16 4.42 -8.59
N TYR A 82 -10.49 5.56 -9.23
CA TYR A 82 -11.36 6.59 -8.66
C TYR A 82 -12.85 6.35 -8.95
N SER A 83 -13.17 5.33 -9.75
CA SER A 83 -14.53 4.87 -10.04
C SER A 83 -14.66 3.36 -9.81
N CYS A 84 -13.84 2.81 -8.91
CA CYS A 84 -13.75 1.37 -8.67
C CYS A 84 -15.09 0.80 -8.17
N PRO A 85 -15.76 -0.09 -8.91
CA PRO A 85 -17.04 -0.65 -8.50
C PRO A 85 -16.93 -1.57 -7.28
N TYR A 86 -15.70 -1.96 -6.93
CA TYR A 86 -15.42 -2.83 -5.77
C TYR A 86 -15.08 -2.04 -4.50
N ALA A 87 -15.07 -0.70 -4.53
CA ALA A 87 -14.86 0.14 -3.36
C ALA A 87 -16.17 0.34 -2.59
N THR A 88 -16.84 -0.74 -2.25
CA THR A 88 -18.15 -0.78 -1.58
C THR A 88 -18.16 -1.81 -0.45
N GLU A 89 -19.20 -1.81 0.35
CA GLU A 89 -19.42 -2.84 1.38
C GLU A 89 -19.70 -4.21 0.74
N ASN A 90 -20.40 -4.22 -0.39
CA ASN A 90 -20.72 -5.44 -1.14
C ASN A 90 -19.51 -5.92 -1.94
N ARG A 91 -18.68 -6.75 -1.32
CA ARG A 91 -17.50 -7.35 -1.96
C ARG A 91 -17.89 -8.61 -2.71
N VAL A 92 -17.23 -8.84 -3.85
CA VAL A 92 -17.48 -10.00 -4.71
C VAL A 92 -16.80 -11.29 -4.20
N GLY A 93 -15.80 -11.19 -3.36
CA GLY A 93 -15.12 -12.36 -2.78
C GLY A 93 -15.77 -12.84 -1.50
N ASP A 94 -15.59 -14.09 -1.13
CA ASP A 94 -16.12 -14.68 0.12
C ASP A 94 -15.50 -14.03 1.37
N ILE A 95 -14.26 -13.57 1.24
CA ILE A 95 -13.50 -12.92 2.32
C ILE A 95 -12.84 -11.63 1.84
N THR A 96 -12.72 -10.66 2.74
CA THR A 96 -11.88 -9.48 2.57
C THR A 96 -10.78 -9.49 3.63
N ILE A 97 -9.53 -9.39 3.19
CA ILE A 97 -8.36 -9.26 4.06
C ILE A 97 -7.69 -7.92 3.79
N GLY A 98 -7.24 -7.25 4.82
CA GLY A 98 -6.52 -5.99 4.73
C GLY A 98 -5.71 -5.67 5.98
N ASP A 99 -4.95 -4.60 5.94
CA ASP A 99 -4.23 -4.11 7.12
C ASP A 99 -5.25 -3.48 8.10
N PHE A 100 -5.15 -3.78 9.38
CA PHE A 100 -5.90 -3.10 10.43
C PHE A 100 -5.08 -1.89 10.91
N HIS A 101 -5.34 -0.75 10.29
CA HIS A 101 -4.59 0.48 10.58
C HIS A 101 -4.91 1.03 11.97
N ARG A 102 -3.92 1.64 12.63
CA ARG A 102 -4.06 2.25 13.95
C ARG A 102 -4.55 1.26 15.01
N VAL A 103 -4.17 0.00 14.92
CA VAL A 103 -4.56 -1.03 15.88
C VAL A 103 -4.28 -0.61 17.33
N ASN A 104 -3.18 0.08 17.58
CA ASN A 104 -2.80 0.60 18.89
C ASN A 104 -3.78 1.64 19.47
N HIS A 105 -4.68 2.20 18.65
CA HIS A 105 -5.75 3.05 19.14
C HIS A 105 -6.87 2.25 19.84
N TYR A 106 -7.08 1.03 19.39
CA TYR A 106 -8.07 0.10 19.94
C TYR A 106 -7.44 -0.89 20.91
N GLU A 107 -6.16 -1.21 20.71
CA GLU A 107 -5.37 -2.15 21.48
C GLU A 107 -4.05 -1.48 21.90
N PRO A 108 -4.03 -0.77 23.02
CA PRO A 108 -2.85 -0.01 23.46
C PRO A 108 -1.61 -0.87 23.69
N ASP A 109 -1.80 -2.15 24.02
CA ASP A 109 -0.70 -3.10 24.27
C ASP A 109 -0.06 -3.63 22.98
N ILE A 110 -0.67 -3.38 21.82
CA ILE A 110 -0.11 -3.76 20.54
C ILE A 110 0.77 -2.61 20.01
N ASP A 111 2.03 -2.92 19.72
CA ASP A 111 2.94 -1.96 19.11
C ASP A 111 2.33 -1.44 17.78
N ARG A 112 2.32 -0.12 17.64
CA ARG A 112 1.84 0.59 16.42
C ARG A 112 2.51 0.15 15.13
N PHE A 113 3.69 -0.46 15.22
CA PHE A 113 4.43 -0.99 14.08
C PHE A 113 4.13 -2.47 13.79
N SER A 114 3.33 -3.12 14.64
CA SER A 114 2.85 -4.47 14.38
C SER A 114 1.90 -4.47 13.19
N CYS A 115 2.06 -5.45 12.31
CA CYS A 115 1.12 -5.70 11.23
C CYS A 115 0.01 -6.61 11.73
N VAL A 116 -1.12 -6.03 12.08
CA VAL A 116 -2.36 -6.77 12.37
C VAL A 116 -3.22 -6.77 11.11
N SER A 117 -3.72 -7.91 10.74
CA SER A 117 -4.64 -8.07 9.61
C SER A 117 -6.08 -7.97 10.05
N MET A 118 -6.88 -7.30 9.25
CA MET A 118 -8.32 -7.34 9.31
C MET A 118 -8.83 -8.49 8.44
N PHE A 119 -9.84 -9.19 8.91
CA PHE A 119 -10.53 -10.24 8.18
C PHE A 119 -12.04 -9.99 8.25
N VAL A 120 -12.71 -10.01 7.10
CA VAL A 120 -14.17 -9.86 7.01
C VAL A 120 -14.74 -11.00 6.19
N CYS A 121 -15.70 -11.73 6.74
CA CYS A 121 -16.49 -12.70 6.01
C CYS A 121 -17.61 -11.99 5.27
N ASN A 122 -17.59 -12.05 3.95
CA ASN A 122 -18.60 -11.40 3.10
C ASN A 122 -19.77 -12.34 2.78
N THR A 123 -19.57 -13.66 2.86
CA THR A 123 -20.57 -14.69 2.53
C THR A 123 -20.51 -15.83 3.55
N LYS A 124 -21.50 -16.71 3.46
CA LYS A 124 -21.56 -17.94 4.26
C LYS A 124 -20.35 -18.84 4.02
N ASN A 125 -19.86 -18.96 2.79
CA ASN A 125 -18.65 -19.71 2.48
C ASN A 125 -17.43 -19.13 3.18
N GLY A 126 -17.32 -17.78 3.23
CA GLY A 126 -16.28 -17.08 3.97
C GLY A 126 -16.30 -17.38 5.47
N GLU A 127 -17.51 -17.43 6.08
CA GLU A 127 -17.66 -17.80 7.49
C GLU A 127 -17.24 -19.25 7.73
N ASP A 128 -17.65 -20.17 6.89
CA ASP A 128 -17.34 -21.59 7.05
C ASP A 128 -15.84 -21.85 6.88
N PHE A 129 -15.21 -21.15 5.93
CA PHE A 129 -13.76 -21.17 5.79
C PHE A 129 -13.07 -20.61 7.05
N PHE A 130 -13.52 -19.45 7.55
CA PHE A 130 -12.97 -18.84 8.75
C PHE A 130 -13.05 -19.78 9.96
N LYS A 131 -14.20 -20.41 10.17
CA LYS A 131 -14.40 -21.38 11.28
C LYS A 131 -13.42 -22.55 11.20
N SER A 132 -13.08 -23.00 10.00
CA SER A 132 -12.13 -24.10 9.82
C SER A 132 -10.69 -23.76 10.24
N MET A 133 -10.32 -22.47 10.19
CA MET A 133 -8.96 -22.02 10.47
C MET A 133 -8.80 -21.23 11.77
N GLN A 134 -9.88 -20.79 12.38
CA GLN A 134 -9.85 -19.88 13.55
C GLN A 134 -9.01 -20.39 14.72
N GLN A 135 -8.93 -21.71 14.92
CA GLN A 135 -8.14 -22.33 15.98
C GLN A 135 -6.62 -22.09 15.83
N HIS A 136 -6.16 -21.68 14.65
CA HIS A 136 -4.76 -21.39 14.35
C HIS A 136 -4.44 -19.89 14.39
N LEU A 137 -5.41 -19.06 14.77
CA LEU A 137 -5.31 -17.60 14.72
C LEU A 137 -5.54 -17.00 16.11
N ILE A 138 -4.86 -15.89 16.38
CA ILE A 138 -5.20 -15.01 17.48
C ILE A 138 -6.18 -13.99 16.92
N ILE A 139 -7.42 -13.99 17.42
CA ILE A 139 -8.53 -13.25 16.85
C ILE A 139 -9.13 -12.35 17.91
N LYS A 140 -9.54 -11.17 17.50
CA LYS A 140 -10.43 -10.28 18.25
C LYS A 140 -11.50 -9.73 17.33
N GLU A 141 -12.75 -9.76 17.77
CA GLU A 141 -13.88 -9.20 17.03
C GLU A 141 -14.00 -7.70 17.30
N TYR A 142 -14.45 -6.96 16.28
CA TYR A 142 -14.71 -5.54 16.33
C TYR A 142 -16.05 -5.22 15.67
N ASP A 143 -16.68 -4.15 16.12
CA ASP A 143 -17.87 -3.61 15.50
C ASP A 143 -17.62 -3.22 14.03
N TRP A 144 -18.64 -3.38 13.20
CA TRP A 144 -18.56 -3.08 11.78
C TRP A 144 -18.12 -1.64 11.50
N ASP A 145 -18.55 -0.68 12.31
CA ASP A 145 -18.18 0.73 12.14
C ASP A 145 -16.66 0.96 12.28
N VAL A 146 -16.00 0.24 13.19
CA VAL A 146 -14.54 0.29 13.34
C VAL A 146 -13.86 -0.26 12.10
N ILE A 147 -14.34 -1.38 11.59
CA ILE A 147 -13.81 -2.03 10.38
C ILE A 147 -14.04 -1.15 9.15
N LYS A 148 -15.22 -0.59 9.01
CA LYS A 148 -15.61 0.28 7.91
C LYS A 148 -14.74 1.53 7.80
N MET A 149 -14.49 2.21 8.92
CA MET A 149 -13.60 3.36 8.96
C MET A 149 -12.16 3.02 8.64
N ASN A 150 -11.74 1.80 8.93
CA ASN A 150 -10.35 1.38 8.77
C ASN A 150 -9.98 1.04 7.33
N ASN A 151 -10.91 0.60 6.48
CA ASN A 151 -10.59 -0.01 5.19
C ASN A 151 -11.47 0.43 4.01
N ARG A 152 -11.95 1.65 4.01
CA ARG A 152 -12.66 2.24 2.86
C ARG A 152 -13.74 1.34 2.25
N PHE A 153 -14.57 0.79 3.07
CA PHE A 153 -15.80 0.15 2.61
C PHE A 153 -16.86 1.18 2.18
N SER A 154 -16.64 2.45 2.53
CA SER A 154 -17.63 3.52 2.37
C SER A 154 -17.60 4.24 1.02
N GLY A 155 -16.87 3.72 0.03
CA GLY A 155 -16.93 4.28 -1.31
C GLY A 155 -15.60 4.75 -1.89
N ILE A 156 -15.74 5.44 -3.01
CA ILE A 156 -14.66 5.89 -3.89
C ILE A 156 -14.15 7.23 -3.40
N GLU A 157 -12.84 7.41 -3.36
CA GLU A 157 -12.27 8.72 -3.12
C GLU A 157 -12.16 9.54 -4.40
N THR A 158 -12.43 10.82 -4.28
CA THR A 158 -12.17 11.78 -5.35
C THR A 158 -10.67 11.90 -5.62
N PRO A 159 -10.27 12.04 -6.90
CA PRO A 159 -8.88 12.33 -7.20
C PRO A 159 -8.45 13.63 -6.53
N PRO A 160 -7.19 13.74 -6.07
CA PRO A 160 -6.66 14.99 -5.54
C PRO A 160 -6.79 16.11 -6.58
N ALA A 161 -7.16 17.32 -6.17
CA ALA A 161 -7.37 18.45 -7.08
C ALA A 161 -6.13 18.78 -7.92
N TYR A 162 -4.94 18.68 -7.33
CA TYR A 162 -3.65 18.92 -7.99
C TYR A 162 -3.18 17.78 -8.91
N ARG A 163 -3.97 16.71 -9.05
CA ARG A 163 -3.65 15.61 -9.97
C ARG A 163 -3.62 16.07 -11.44
N ILE A 164 -4.39 17.08 -11.79
CA ILE A 164 -4.49 17.62 -13.15
C ILE A 164 -3.13 18.17 -13.62
N ASP A 165 -2.36 18.75 -12.70
CA ASP A 165 -1.05 19.35 -13.00
C ASP A 165 0.04 18.29 -13.26
N TYR A 166 -0.29 17.01 -13.05
CA TYR A 166 0.64 15.88 -13.16
C TYR A 166 0.44 15.04 -14.43
N LEU A 167 -0.63 15.27 -15.17
CA LEU A 167 -1.03 14.53 -16.37
C LEU A 167 -0.76 15.33 -17.64
#